data_f5f4f6b4fe7374006647f22aad5d609a
#
_entry.id   f5f4f6b4fe7374006647f22aad5d609a
#
_cell.length_a   1.000
_cell.length_b   1.000
_cell.length_c   1.000
_cell.angle_alpha   90.00
_cell.angle_beta   90.00
_cell.angle_gamma   90.00
#
_symmetry.space_group_name_H-M   'P 1'
#
loop_
_entity.id
_entity.type
_entity.pdbx_description
1 polymer ?
#
loop_
_entity_poly.entity_id
_entity_poly.type
_entity_poly.pdbx_seq_one_letter_code
_entity_poly.pdbx_strand_id
1 'polypeptide(L)'
;MIVSFDDIIHRDSHVLVALSGGPDSMYLLHLLKTYREKVPFDLRAAHLHHGLRETADRDQAFVESLCEEWDVPLIVERADVKAYARENKLGTEEAGRILRYDFFRRNKAPGGLIALAHHLDDQVETMLLRLIRGTGLRGMEGMKVLEGDLFRPLLSLTKEEILAALEKNHIPYVVDETNLEPTYSRNRVRLNMVPEAEAINPGFRRAMETFRTMAEEDEGYLSREAEKIYGSLARESSLGVSIDDEIFDLPDALRRRIFRRAAERIKGHVKNIGYEHILSIDELKEAQTGKGLDLPGLRVARSYDKIIFSPPPSGTEQVDDVSLIDGEAEFMGHRFYLGEGEDFIYVKDPSRVSIRTRRPGDAIRLKIGRKKLKDVFIDAKINRVLRDSWPVVVEGDKVIWVVGLRKAYRQEEKSWQKLAWIPSKEM
;
A
#
# COMPACT_ATOMS: atom_id res chain seq x y z
N MET A 1 10.71 -29.30 -3.74
CA MET A 1 11.76 -28.95 -4.75
C MET A 1 12.18 -27.52 -4.44
N ILE A 2 13.48 -27.25 -4.30
CA ILE A 2 13.97 -25.88 -4.08
C ILE A 2 13.61 -25.03 -5.30
N VAL A 3 13.21 -23.78 -5.07
CA VAL A 3 12.94 -22.81 -6.16
C VAL A 3 14.22 -22.63 -6.97
N SER A 4 14.11 -22.65 -8.30
CA SER A 4 15.26 -22.33 -9.16
C SER A 4 15.75 -20.92 -8.87
N PHE A 5 17.04 -20.76 -8.65
CA PHE A 5 17.66 -19.45 -8.48
C PHE A 5 17.87 -18.73 -9.82
N ASP A 6 17.87 -19.51 -10.94
CA ASP A 6 18.23 -19.01 -12.27
C ASP A 6 17.33 -17.88 -12.78
N ASP A 7 16.04 -17.86 -12.34
CA ASP A 7 15.08 -16.84 -12.72
C ASP A 7 15.18 -15.56 -11.88
N ILE A 8 15.96 -15.58 -10.77
CA ILE A 8 15.96 -14.51 -9.77
C ILE A 8 17.36 -13.93 -9.56
N ILE A 9 18.40 -14.79 -9.57
CA ILE A 9 19.77 -14.39 -9.28
C ILE A 9 20.62 -14.51 -10.55
N HIS A 10 21.20 -13.40 -10.97
CA HIS A 10 22.07 -13.26 -12.14
C HIS A 10 23.44 -12.73 -11.73
N ARG A 11 24.38 -12.61 -12.68
CA ARG A 11 25.78 -12.20 -12.41
C ARG A 11 25.91 -10.86 -11.70
N ASP A 12 25.00 -9.91 -11.97
CA ASP A 12 25.05 -8.56 -11.38
C ASP A 12 24.14 -8.42 -10.14
N SER A 13 23.61 -9.55 -9.64
CA SER A 13 22.74 -9.54 -8.48
C SER A 13 23.54 -9.28 -7.19
N HIS A 14 22.91 -8.59 -6.26
CA HIS A 14 23.39 -8.40 -4.89
C HIS A 14 22.43 -9.09 -3.93
N VAL A 15 22.91 -10.04 -3.16
CA VAL A 15 22.09 -10.80 -2.21
C VAL A 15 22.65 -10.67 -0.80
N LEU A 16 21.84 -10.13 0.10
CA LEU A 16 22.12 -10.04 1.53
C LEU A 16 21.35 -11.15 2.27
N VAL A 17 22.05 -12.11 2.84
CA VAL A 17 21.45 -13.21 3.61
C VAL A 17 21.20 -12.77 5.04
N ALA A 18 19.96 -12.86 5.52
CA ALA A 18 19.62 -12.70 6.92
C ALA A 18 20.09 -13.92 7.71
N LEU A 19 21.23 -13.80 8.38
CA LEU A 19 21.93 -14.92 9.02
C LEU A 19 21.79 -14.86 10.54
N SER A 20 21.08 -15.84 11.11
CA SER A 20 20.91 -15.96 12.57
C SER A 20 21.87 -16.98 13.21
N GLY A 21 22.55 -17.80 12.42
CA GLY A 21 23.33 -18.95 12.87
C GLY A 21 22.51 -20.22 13.09
N GLY A 22 21.19 -20.12 13.10
CA GLY A 22 20.28 -21.27 13.22
C GLY A 22 20.21 -22.10 11.91
N PRO A 23 19.70 -23.35 12.00
CA PRO A 23 19.77 -24.32 10.91
C PRO A 23 19.23 -23.80 9.58
N ASP A 24 18.09 -23.11 9.57
CA ASP A 24 17.45 -22.65 8.35
C ASP A 24 18.30 -21.60 7.61
N SER A 25 18.85 -20.63 8.37
CA SER A 25 19.69 -19.57 7.83
C SER A 25 21.07 -20.10 7.36
N MET A 26 21.59 -21.10 8.05
CA MET A 26 22.84 -21.78 7.68
C MET A 26 22.68 -22.56 6.38
N TYR A 27 21.57 -23.29 6.24
CA TYR A 27 21.28 -24.00 5.00
C TYR A 27 21.07 -23.04 3.82
N LEU A 28 20.36 -21.92 4.05
CA LEU A 28 20.19 -20.88 3.02
C LEU A 28 21.53 -20.31 2.56
N LEU A 29 22.42 -19.95 3.50
CA LEU A 29 23.74 -19.42 3.17
C LEU A 29 24.57 -20.44 2.37
N HIS A 30 24.56 -21.71 2.78
CA HIS A 30 25.23 -22.78 2.06
C HIS A 30 24.73 -22.92 0.62
N LEU A 31 23.43 -22.94 0.41
CA LEU A 31 22.85 -23.03 -0.94
C LEU A 31 23.26 -21.85 -1.82
N LEU A 32 23.21 -20.64 -1.30
CA LEU A 32 23.59 -19.43 -2.06
C LEU A 32 25.09 -19.38 -2.32
N LYS A 33 25.92 -19.82 -1.37
CA LYS A 33 27.37 -19.97 -1.57
C LYS A 33 27.66 -20.96 -2.70
N THR A 34 27.04 -22.13 -2.67
CA THR A 34 27.20 -23.15 -3.69
C THR A 34 26.71 -22.68 -5.07
N TYR A 35 25.61 -21.92 -5.10
CA TYR A 35 25.11 -21.33 -6.34
C TYR A 35 26.04 -20.25 -6.89
N ARG A 36 26.70 -19.43 -6.03
CA ARG A 36 27.70 -18.43 -6.42
C ARG A 36 28.88 -19.03 -7.18
N GLU A 37 29.22 -20.29 -6.93
CA GLU A 37 30.28 -21.02 -7.68
C GLU A 37 29.88 -21.25 -9.14
N LYS A 38 28.58 -21.39 -9.44
CA LYS A 38 28.05 -21.59 -10.80
C LYS A 38 27.74 -20.27 -11.50
N VAL A 39 27.10 -19.34 -10.78
CA VAL A 39 26.72 -18.01 -11.25
C VAL A 39 27.34 -17.00 -10.30
N PRO A 40 28.46 -16.34 -10.68
CA PRO A 40 29.08 -15.31 -9.82
C PRO A 40 28.14 -14.13 -9.57
N PHE A 41 27.89 -13.80 -8.29
CA PHE A 41 27.14 -12.63 -7.85
C PHE A 41 27.65 -12.13 -6.51
N ASP A 42 27.30 -10.90 -6.09
CA ASP A 42 27.69 -10.35 -4.79
C ASP A 42 26.81 -10.99 -3.69
N LEU A 43 27.43 -11.85 -2.88
CA LEU A 43 26.81 -12.52 -1.73
C LEU A 43 27.39 -11.96 -0.44
N ARG A 44 26.53 -11.42 0.42
CA ARG A 44 26.90 -10.93 1.76
C ARG A 44 25.95 -11.51 2.80
N ALA A 45 26.40 -11.62 4.03
CA ALA A 45 25.59 -12.01 5.18
C ALA A 45 25.36 -10.81 6.11
N ALA A 46 24.24 -10.81 6.82
CA ALA A 46 23.91 -9.80 7.83
C ALA A 46 23.37 -10.49 9.09
N HIS A 47 24.01 -10.23 10.21
CA HIS A 47 23.62 -10.74 11.54
C HIS A 47 23.23 -9.61 12.47
N LEU A 48 21.99 -9.64 12.99
CA LEU A 48 21.54 -8.69 13.99
C LEU A 48 21.59 -9.34 15.37
N HIS A 49 22.46 -8.83 16.23
CA HIS A 49 22.52 -9.23 17.63
C HIS A 49 21.45 -8.49 18.45
N HIS A 50 20.42 -9.20 18.87
CA HIS A 50 19.23 -8.59 19.51
C HIS A 50 19.42 -8.20 20.98
N GLY A 51 20.54 -8.55 21.63
CA GLY A 51 20.79 -8.24 23.04
C GLY A 51 19.83 -8.89 24.03
N LEU A 52 19.04 -9.88 23.62
CA LEU A 52 17.99 -10.47 24.44
C LEU A 52 18.43 -11.71 25.21
N ARG A 53 19.57 -12.32 24.85
CA ARG A 53 20.01 -13.64 25.34
C ARG A 53 21.45 -13.59 25.77
N GLU A 54 21.81 -14.40 26.78
CA GLU A 54 23.20 -14.61 27.23
C GLU A 54 24.03 -15.34 26.16
N THR A 55 23.39 -16.16 25.30
CA THR A 55 24.05 -16.91 24.22
C THR A 55 24.30 -16.11 22.96
N ALA A 56 23.80 -14.88 22.86
CA ALA A 56 23.87 -14.08 21.64
C ALA A 56 25.31 -13.74 21.21
N ASP A 57 26.23 -13.54 22.15
CA ASP A 57 27.65 -13.32 21.85
C ASP A 57 28.31 -14.58 21.29
N ARG A 58 27.95 -15.78 21.79
CA ARG A 58 28.41 -17.07 21.24
C ARG A 58 27.89 -17.27 19.81
N ASP A 59 26.62 -16.96 19.57
CA ASP A 59 25.98 -17.11 18.27
C ASP A 59 26.60 -16.14 17.25
N GLN A 60 26.92 -14.91 17.65
CA GLN A 60 27.66 -13.96 16.84
C GLN A 60 29.07 -14.49 16.50
N ALA A 61 29.84 -14.93 17.48
CA ALA A 61 31.20 -15.46 17.26
C ALA A 61 31.19 -16.68 16.30
N PHE A 62 30.19 -17.56 16.42
CA PHE A 62 30.00 -18.68 15.51
C PHE A 62 29.77 -18.22 14.07
N VAL A 63 28.86 -17.25 13.87
CA VAL A 63 28.54 -16.72 12.54
C VAL A 63 29.73 -15.98 11.92
N GLU A 64 30.50 -15.21 12.72
CA GLU A 64 31.73 -14.53 12.29
C GLU A 64 32.77 -15.52 11.80
N SER A 65 33.09 -16.54 12.60
CA SER A 65 34.06 -17.59 12.24
C SER A 65 33.69 -18.33 10.96
N LEU A 66 32.40 -18.67 10.82
CA LEU A 66 31.94 -19.41 9.65
C LEU A 66 31.90 -18.57 8.38
N CYS A 67 31.53 -17.30 8.46
CA CYS A 67 31.55 -16.39 7.32
C CYS A 67 32.98 -16.15 6.85
N GLU A 68 33.96 -16.08 7.75
CA GLU A 68 35.39 -16.01 7.43
C GLU A 68 35.86 -17.28 6.71
N GLU A 69 35.54 -18.47 7.24
CA GLU A 69 35.85 -19.76 6.60
C GLU A 69 35.25 -19.89 5.22
N TRP A 70 34.04 -19.42 5.02
CA TRP A 70 33.30 -19.56 3.76
C TRP A 70 33.53 -18.42 2.76
N ASP A 71 34.38 -17.47 3.07
CA ASP A 71 34.67 -16.28 2.25
C ASP A 71 33.37 -15.52 1.88
N VAL A 72 32.52 -15.25 2.91
CA VAL A 72 31.32 -14.47 2.78
C VAL A 72 31.43 -13.21 3.64
N PRO A 73 31.44 -12.01 3.08
CA PRO A 73 31.45 -10.77 3.84
C PRO A 73 30.24 -10.68 4.79
N LEU A 74 30.51 -10.41 6.07
CA LEU A 74 29.50 -10.36 7.11
C LEU A 74 29.36 -8.92 7.67
N ILE A 75 28.12 -8.48 7.82
CA ILE A 75 27.76 -7.24 8.50
C ILE A 75 27.08 -7.61 9.84
N VAL A 76 27.61 -7.09 10.94
CA VAL A 76 27.05 -7.33 12.29
C VAL A 76 26.63 -5.99 12.89
N GLU A 77 25.44 -5.96 13.49
CA GLU A 77 24.95 -4.81 14.26
C GLU A 77 24.29 -5.31 15.57
N ARG A 78 24.39 -4.52 16.63
CA ARG A 78 23.73 -4.78 17.91
C ARG A 78 22.54 -3.83 18.10
N ALA A 79 21.39 -4.37 18.46
CA ALA A 79 20.17 -3.60 18.71
C ALA A 79 19.60 -3.87 20.11
N ASP A 80 19.25 -2.81 20.82
CA ASP A 80 18.48 -2.92 22.07
C ASP A 80 16.98 -2.98 21.77
N VAL A 81 16.49 -4.20 21.53
CA VAL A 81 15.09 -4.46 21.21
C VAL A 81 14.17 -4.06 22.36
N LYS A 82 14.61 -4.20 23.64
CA LYS A 82 13.78 -3.87 24.80
C LYS A 82 13.59 -2.36 24.94
N ALA A 83 14.64 -1.57 24.71
CA ALA A 83 14.55 -0.11 24.71
C ALA A 83 13.62 0.36 23.59
N TYR A 84 13.82 -0.13 22.37
CA TYR A 84 12.98 0.24 21.22
C TYR A 84 11.50 -0.13 21.41
N ALA A 85 11.22 -1.32 21.95
CA ALA A 85 9.85 -1.76 22.24
C ALA A 85 9.14 -0.82 23.23
N ARG A 86 9.83 -0.41 24.29
CA ARG A 86 9.33 0.51 25.32
C ARG A 86 9.06 1.91 24.76
N GLU A 87 10.00 2.48 24.01
CA GLU A 87 9.91 3.82 23.43
C GLU A 87 8.75 3.93 22.43
N ASN A 88 8.54 2.87 21.64
CA ASN A 88 7.52 2.85 20.58
C ASN A 88 6.21 2.18 21.01
N LYS A 89 6.07 1.76 22.27
CA LYS A 89 4.88 1.07 22.82
C LYS A 89 4.50 -0.18 22.01
N LEU A 90 5.49 -0.97 21.62
CA LEU A 90 5.35 -2.18 20.83
C LEU A 90 5.61 -3.43 21.68
N GLY A 91 5.11 -4.58 21.22
CA GLY A 91 5.55 -5.87 21.71
C GLY A 91 7.01 -6.15 21.32
N THR A 92 7.74 -6.91 22.15
CA THR A 92 9.17 -7.22 21.91
C THR A 92 9.39 -7.94 20.57
N GLU A 93 8.47 -8.84 20.18
CA GLU A 93 8.54 -9.55 18.90
C GLU A 93 8.39 -8.59 17.69
N GLU A 94 7.42 -7.68 17.76
CA GLU A 94 7.18 -6.68 16.73
C GLU A 94 8.35 -5.70 16.62
N ALA A 95 8.85 -5.22 17.76
CA ALA A 95 10.02 -4.36 17.83
C ALA A 95 11.27 -5.02 17.21
N GLY A 96 11.55 -6.26 17.57
CA GLY A 96 12.66 -7.04 17.01
C GLY A 96 12.50 -7.28 15.50
N ARG A 97 11.27 -7.50 15.05
CA ARG A 97 10.98 -7.62 13.63
C ARG A 97 11.24 -6.32 12.86
N ILE A 98 10.78 -5.18 13.38
CA ILE A 98 10.98 -3.86 12.74
C ILE A 98 12.48 -3.56 12.64
N LEU A 99 13.23 -3.67 13.75
CA LEU A 99 14.67 -3.40 13.78
C LEU A 99 15.44 -4.31 12.82
N ARG A 100 15.06 -5.59 12.72
CA ARG A 100 15.67 -6.56 11.81
C ARG A 100 15.49 -6.17 10.34
N TYR A 101 14.27 -5.85 9.92
CA TYR A 101 14.03 -5.46 8.54
C TYR A 101 14.65 -4.10 8.20
N ASP A 102 14.66 -3.16 9.14
CA ASP A 102 15.33 -1.88 8.96
C ASP A 102 16.85 -2.07 8.80
N PHE A 103 17.47 -2.88 9.65
CA PHE A 103 18.88 -3.25 9.53
C PHE A 103 19.21 -3.86 8.17
N PHE A 104 18.44 -4.83 7.70
CA PHE A 104 18.67 -5.45 6.39
C PHE A 104 18.52 -4.46 5.25
N ARG A 105 17.47 -3.62 5.26
CA ARG A 105 17.23 -2.63 4.20
C ARG A 105 18.30 -1.56 4.13
N ARG A 106 18.86 -1.14 5.27
CA ARG A 106 19.95 -0.16 5.29
C ARG A 106 21.28 -0.73 4.75
N ASN A 107 21.47 -2.05 4.87
CA ASN A 107 22.73 -2.69 4.52
C ASN A 107 22.70 -3.45 3.19
N LYS A 108 21.54 -3.63 2.55
CA LYS A 108 21.50 -4.20 1.21
C LYS A 108 21.95 -3.18 0.16
N ALA A 109 22.54 -3.66 -0.92
CA ALA A 109 22.86 -2.82 -2.08
C ALA A 109 21.58 -2.25 -2.74
N PRO A 110 21.64 -1.08 -3.39
CA PRO A 110 20.52 -0.58 -4.19
C PRO A 110 20.09 -1.62 -5.23
N GLY A 111 18.77 -1.91 -5.29
CA GLY A 111 18.24 -2.97 -6.16
C GLY A 111 18.52 -4.41 -5.71
N GLY A 112 19.31 -4.62 -4.65
CA GLY A 112 19.64 -5.94 -4.13
C GLY A 112 18.49 -6.65 -3.43
N LEU A 113 18.65 -7.96 -3.19
CA LEU A 113 17.71 -8.83 -2.51
C LEU A 113 18.12 -9.10 -1.06
N ILE A 114 17.13 -9.29 -0.20
CA ILE A 114 17.30 -9.79 1.17
C ILE A 114 16.80 -11.25 1.18
N ALA A 115 17.70 -12.19 1.30
CA ALA A 115 17.38 -13.61 1.36
C ALA A 115 17.01 -14.03 2.80
N LEU A 116 15.82 -14.60 2.96
CA LEU A 116 15.24 -15.01 4.24
C LEU A 116 15.02 -16.53 4.25
N ALA A 117 15.37 -17.18 5.33
CA ALA A 117 15.29 -18.63 5.51
C ALA A 117 13.91 -19.12 5.98
N HIS A 118 12.81 -18.46 5.56
CA HIS A 118 11.47 -18.97 5.83
C HIS A 118 11.24 -20.27 5.03
N HIS A 119 10.61 -21.24 5.65
CA HIS A 119 10.38 -22.57 5.11
C HIS A 119 8.90 -22.98 5.18
N LEU A 120 8.55 -24.21 4.78
CA LEU A 120 7.16 -24.66 4.66
C LEU A 120 6.40 -24.61 5.98
N ASP A 121 7.04 -24.89 7.11
CA ASP A 121 6.37 -24.81 8.42
C ASP A 121 5.99 -23.36 8.74
N ASP A 122 6.86 -22.39 8.43
CA ASP A 122 6.53 -20.96 8.57
C ASP A 122 5.36 -20.54 7.67
N GLN A 123 5.25 -21.16 6.50
CA GLN A 123 4.15 -20.97 5.56
C GLN A 123 2.82 -21.46 6.19
N VAL A 124 2.82 -22.69 6.70
CA VAL A 124 1.66 -23.29 7.37
C VAL A 124 1.23 -22.47 8.58
N GLU A 125 2.17 -22.08 9.44
CA GLU A 125 1.90 -21.20 10.58
C GLU A 125 1.26 -19.87 10.15
N THR A 126 1.79 -19.26 9.10
CA THR A 126 1.28 -18.00 8.56
C THR A 126 -0.14 -18.15 8.01
N MET A 127 -0.42 -19.22 7.29
CA MET A 127 -1.75 -19.51 6.75
C MET A 127 -2.76 -19.76 7.86
N LEU A 128 -2.43 -20.56 8.88
CA LEU A 128 -3.28 -20.82 10.03
C LEU A 128 -3.58 -19.55 10.82
N LEU A 129 -2.57 -18.72 11.09
CA LEU A 129 -2.76 -17.44 11.78
C LEU A 129 -3.66 -16.47 10.98
N ARG A 130 -3.53 -16.44 9.67
CA ARG A 130 -4.40 -15.63 8.81
C ARG A 130 -5.82 -16.17 8.80
N LEU A 131 -6.00 -17.49 8.74
CA LEU A 131 -7.32 -18.15 8.81
C LEU A 131 -8.03 -17.83 10.13
N ILE A 132 -7.35 -17.95 11.26
CA ILE A 132 -7.88 -17.63 12.61
C ILE A 132 -8.31 -16.15 12.70
N ARG A 133 -7.60 -15.25 12.04
CA ARG A 133 -7.93 -13.81 12.02
C ARG A 133 -9.01 -13.43 11.02
N GLY A 134 -9.47 -14.37 10.22
CA GLY A 134 -10.42 -14.15 9.12
C GLY A 134 -9.71 -13.62 7.88
N THR A 135 -9.60 -14.45 6.85
CA THR A 135 -8.99 -14.09 5.58
C THR A 135 -9.73 -14.71 4.39
N GLY A 136 -9.61 -14.09 3.22
CA GLY A 136 -10.02 -14.67 1.94
C GLY A 136 -8.85 -15.36 1.22
N LEU A 137 -9.07 -15.77 -0.04
CA LEU A 137 -8.08 -16.47 -0.87
C LEU A 137 -6.72 -15.75 -0.90
N ARG A 138 -6.69 -14.44 -1.08
CA ARG A 138 -5.46 -13.63 -1.10
C ARG A 138 -4.60 -13.82 0.16
N GLY A 139 -5.23 -13.99 1.32
CA GLY A 139 -4.46 -14.26 2.54
C GLY A 139 -3.95 -15.69 2.62
N MET A 140 -4.62 -16.62 1.96
CA MET A 140 -4.23 -18.04 1.91
C MET A 140 -3.12 -18.33 0.90
N GLU A 141 -2.74 -17.37 0.03
CA GLU A 141 -1.51 -17.45 -0.78
C GLU A 141 -0.23 -17.56 0.08
N GLY A 142 -0.33 -17.29 1.37
CA GLY A 142 0.81 -17.33 2.28
C GLY A 142 1.87 -16.26 2.00
N MET A 143 3.14 -16.60 2.20
CA MET A 143 4.29 -15.78 1.81
C MET A 143 4.70 -16.12 0.37
N LYS A 144 5.12 -15.11 -0.39
CA LYS A 144 5.65 -15.31 -1.75
C LYS A 144 7.15 -15.59 -1.71
N VAL A 145 7.63 -16.38 -2.68
CA VAL A 145 9.06 -16.65 -2.86
C VAL A 145 9.82 -15.34 -3.08
N LEU A 146 9.30 -14.48 -3.93
CA LEU A 146 9.82 -13.13 -4.16
C LEU A 146 8.70 -12.11 -3.92
N GLU A 147 8.95 -11.17 -3.01
CA GLU A 147 8.01 -10.10 -2.66
C GLU A 147 8.77 -8.80 -2.44
N GLY A 148 8.74 -7.92 -3.43
CA GLY A 148 9.58 -6.72 -3.44
C GLY A 148 11.06 -7.10 -3.44
N ASP A 149 11.77 -6.71 -2.38
CA ASP A 149 13.19 -7.04 -2.17
C ASP A 149 13.44 -8.29 -1.30
N LEU A 150 12.39 -8.97 -0.88
CA LEU A 150 12.48 -10.15 -0.01
C LEU A 150 12.44 -11.45 -0.83
N PHE A 151 13.46 -12.25 -0.71
CA PHE A 151 13.61 -13.55 -1.37
C PHE A 151 13.58 -14.70 -0.35
N ARG A 152 12.70 -15.69 -0.53
CA ARG A 152 12.47 -16.82 0.40
C ARG A 152 12.55 -18.16 -0.34
N PRO A 153 13.73 -18.62 -0.68
CA PRO A 153 13.87 -19.81 -1.54
C PRO A 153 13.54 -21.13 -0.86
N LEU A 154 13.45 -21.17 0.47
CA LEU A 154 13.21 -22.42 1.21
C LEU A 154 11.73 -22.69 1.49
N LEU A 155 10.81 -21.86 1.00
CA LEU A 155 9.36 -21.94 1.33
C LEU A 155 8.70 -23.28 1.00
N SER A 156 9.27 -24.09 0.12
CA SER A 156 8.76 -25.42 -0.24
C SER A 156 9.38 -26.57 0.55
N LEU A 157 10.39 -26.31 1.38
CA LEU A 157 11.08 -27.31 2.19
C LEU A 157 10.50 -27.39 3.60
N THR A 158 10.38 -28.58 4.16
CA THR A 158 10.07 -28.78 5.57
C THR A 158 11.32 -28.60 6.44
N LYS A 159 11.11 -28.39 7.74
CA LYS A 159 12.20 -28.32 8.72
C LYS A 159 13.04 -29.59 8.73
N GLU A 160 12.39 -30.76 8.61
CA GLU A 160 13.04 -32.07 8.59
C GLU A 160 13.93 -32.21 7.33
N GLU A 161 13.46 -31.76 6.16
CA GLU A 161 14.26 -31.77 4.92
C GLU A 161 15.50 -30.86 5.03
N ILE A 162 15.37 -29.70 5.70
CA ILE A 162 16.50 -28.79 5.96
C ILE A 162 17.52 -29.44 6.89
N LEU A 163 17.08 -30.04 7.99
CA LEU A 163 17.96 -30.69 8.96
C LEU A 163 18.70 -31.88 8.33
N ALA A 164 18.00 -32.70 7.57
CA ALA A 164 18.61 -33.81 6.85
C ALA A 164 19.66 -33.35 5.81
N ALA A 165 19.39 -32.21 5.16
CA ALA A 165 20.35 -31.64 4.20
C ALA A 165 21.59 -31.05 4.91
N LEU A 166 21.42 -30.42 6.08
CA LEU A 166 22.56 -29.94 6.90
C LEU A 166 23.45 -31.08 7.37
N GLU A 167 22.85 -32.15 7.87
CA GLU A 167 23.57 -33.36 8.31
C GLU A 167 24.36 -33.99 7.14
N LYS A 168 23.69 -34.19 6.01
CA LYS A 168 24.30 -34.76 4.81
C LYS A 168 25.52 -33.98 4.30
N ASN A 169 25.46 -32.63 4.43
CA ASN A 169 26.53 -31.76 3.94
C ASN A 169 27.49 -31.31 5.08
N HIS A 170 27.35 -31.87 6.27
CA HIS A 170 28.16 -31.54 7.45
C HIS A 170 28.22 -30.05 7.79
N ILE A 171 27.08 -29.37 7.62
CA ILE A 171 26.96 -27.91 7.87
C ILE A 171 26.71 -27.67 9.34
N PRO A 172 27.58 -26.94 10.06
CA PRO A 172 27.36 -26.62 11.46
C PRO A 172 26.29 -25.54 11.62
N TYR A 173 25.58 -25.57 12.76
CA TYR A 173 24.59 -24.57 13.14
C TYR A 173 24.46 -24.49 14.67
N VAL A 174 23.90 -23.39 15.17
CA VAL A 174 23.55 -23.23 16.58
C VAL A 174 22.07 -23.53 16.79
N VAL A 175 21.77 -24.19 17.93
CA VAL A 175 20.38 -24.46 18.35
C VAL A 175 19.92 -23.38 19.30
N ASP A 176 18.77 -22.79 18.96
CA ASP A 176 18.12 -21.77 19.79
C ASP A 176 17.12 -22.44 20.76
N GLU A 177 17.46 -22.49 22.02
CA GLU A 177 16.65 -23.12 23.07
C GLU A 177 15.39 -22.33 23.44
N THR A 178 15.28 -21.04 23.07
CA THR A 178 14.14 -20.18 23.46
C THR A 178 12.91 -20.30 22.55
N ASN A 179 13.00 -21.05 21.48
CA ASN A 179 11.88 -21.28 20.53
C ASN A 179 10.74 -22.14 21.12
N LEU A 180 10.86 -22.61 22.37
CA LEU A 180 9.93 -23.53 23.02
C LEU A 180 8.85 -22.84 23.89
N GLU A 181 8.90 -21.51 24.08
CA GLU A 181 7.91 -20.83 24.93
C GLU A 181 6.61 -20.54 24.19
N PRO A 182 5.43 -20.99 24.70
CA PRO A 182 4.12 -20.82 24.04
C PRO A 182 3.52 -19.42 24.23
N THR A 183 4.31 -18.43 24.60
CA THR A 183 3.85 -17.08 24.94
C THR A 183 3.26 -16.33 23.74
N TYR A 184 3.72 -16.61 22.53
CA TYR A 184 3.29 -15.93 21.31
C TYR A 184 2.31 -16.76 20.48
N SER A 185 1.37 -16.10 19.79
CA SER A 185 0.36 -16.75 18.95
C SER A 185 0.97 -17.72 17.92
N ARG A 186 2.14 -17.36 17.36
CA ARG A 186 2.84 -18.19 16.39
C ARG A 186 3.38 -19.49 17.02
N ASN A 187 3.97 -19.37 18.19
CA ASN A 187 4.46 -20.56 18.94
C ASN A 187 3.30 -21.47 19.34
N ARG A 188 2.13 -20.91 19.71
CA ARG A 188 0.94 -21.71 20.00
C ARG A 188 0.45 -22.50 18.78
N VAL A 189 0.47 -21.91 17.59
CA VAL A 189 0.15 -22.63 16.36
C VAL A 189 1.16 -23.74 16.10
N ARG A 190 2.45 -23.44 16.21
CA ARG A 190 3.56 -24.38 16.00
C ARG A 190 3.53 -25.57 16.97
N LEU A 191 3.35 -25.29 18.27
CA LEU A 191 3.48 -26.30 19.33
C LEU A 191 2.20 -27.09 19.57
N ASN A 192 1.03 -26.54 19.25
CA ASN A 192 -0.25 -27.16 19.56
C ASN A 192 -1.06 -27.52 18.32
N MET A 193 -1.32 -26.56 17.42
CA MET A 193 -2.25 -26.79 16.30
C MET A 193 -1.66 -27.65 15.20
N VAL A 194 -0.39 -27.39 14.80
CA VAL A 194 0.26 -28.15 13.73
C VAL A 194 0.43 -29.62 14.14
N PRO A 195 0.94 -29.96 15.34
CA PRO A 195 1.05 -31.35 15.77
C PRO A 195 -0.30 -32.09 15.85
N GLU A 196 -1.35 -31.44 16.32
CA GLU A 196 -2.70 -32.04 16.34
C GLU A 196 -3.23 -32.30 14.91
N ALA A 197 -3.01 -31.35 14.00
CA ALA A 197 -3.40 -31.52 12.60
C ALA A 197 -2.61 -32.67 11.93
N GLU A 198 -1.34 -32.85 12.28
CA GLU A 198 -0.50 -33.93 11.79
C GLU A 198 -0.82 -35.30 12.43
N ALA A 199 -1.28 -35.31 13.66
CA ALA A 199 -1.80 -36.53 14.28
C ALA A 199 -3.05 -37.06 13.53
N ILE A 200 -3.88 -36.14 12.95
CA ILE A 200 -5.02 -36.49 12.11
C ILE A 200 -4.58 -36.87 10.69
N ASN A 201 -3.68 -36.08 10.11
CA ASN A 201 -3.15 -36.26 8.76
C ASN A 201 -1.64 -36.03 8.74
N PRO A 202 -0.81 -37.09 8.71
CA PRO A 202 0.65 -36.94 8.65
C PRO A 202 1.17 -36.14 7.44
N GLY A 203 0.36 -36.03 6.38
CA GLY A 203 0.64 -35.19 5.20
C GLY A 203 0.14 -33.75 5.31
N PHE A 204 -0.27 -33.27 6.49
CA PHE A 204 -0.93 -31.96 6.67
C PHE A 204 -0.15 -30.80 6.08
N ARG A 205 1.16 -30.68 6.32
CA ARG A 205 1.99 -29.61 5.76
C ARG A 205 1.95 -29.59 4.24
N ARG A 206 2.03 -30.76 3.61
CA ARG A 206 1.95 -30.88 2.12
C ARG A 206 0.56 -30.59 1.59
N ALA A 207 -0.48 -30.99 2.32
CA ALA A 207 -1.86 -30.63 1.98
C ALA A 207 -2.09 -29.11 2.03
N MET A 208 -1.53 -28.44 3.03
CA MET A 208 -1.58 -26.97 3.15
C MET A 208 -0.81 -26.29 2.02
N GLU A 209 0.34 -26.83 1.60
CA GLU A 209 1.09 -26.30 0.45
C GLU A 209 0.33 -26.48 -0.87
N THR A 210 -0.32 -27.62 -1.07
CA THR A 210 -1.19 -27.84 -2.23
C THR A 210 -2.35 -26.85 -2.24
N PHE A 211 -3.02 -26.66 -1.10
CA PHE A 211 -4.09 -25.66 -0.98
C PHE A 211 -3.60 -24.25 -1.27
N ARG A 212 -2.41 -23.87 -0.74
CA ARG A 212 -1.79 -22.57 -1.01
C ARG A 212 -1.57 -22.36 -2.50
N THR A 213 -1.03 -23.34 -3.19
CA THR A 213 -0.77 -23.27 -4.64
C THR A 213 -2.06 -23.05 -5.42
N MET A 214 -3.10 -23.83 -5.13
CA MET A 214 -4.42 -23.67 -5.76
C MET A 214 -5.01 -22.28 -5.48
N ALA A 215 -4.93 -21.81 -4.24
CA ALA A 215 -5.42 -20.47 -3.86
C ALA A 215 -4.64 -19.34 -4.58
N GLU A 216 -3.33 -19.49 -4.78
CA GLU A 216 -2.49 -18.54 -5.53
C GLU A 216 -2.86 -18.52 -7.02
N GLU A 217 -3.10 -19.68 -7.64
CA GLU A 217 -3.53 -19.79 -9.04
C GLU A 217 -4.91 -19.13 -9.25
N ASP A 218 -5.90 -19.47 -8.41
CA ASP A 218 -7.25 -18.93 -8.48
C ASP A 218 -7.28 -17.42 -8.22
N GLU A 219 -6.62 -16.96 -7.15
CA GLU A 219 -6.53 -15.53 -6.84
C GLU A 219 -5.77 -14.78 -7.93
N GLY A 220 -4.71 -15.35 -8.47
CA GLY A 220 -3.96 -14.79 -9.58
C GLY A 220 -4.82 -14.59 -10.83
N TYR A 221 -5.66 -15.56 -11.16
CA TYR A 221 -6.62 -15.44 -12.27
C TYR A 221 -7.65 -14.34 -12.01
N LEU A 222 -8.32 -14.39 -10.86
CA LEU A 222 -9.36 -13.42 -10.49
C LEU A 222 -8.81 -11.98 -10.38
N SER A 223 -7.60 -11.82 -9.89
CA SER A 223 -6.94 -10.52 -9.80
C SER A 223 -6.58 -9.95 -11.18
N ARG A 224 -6.10 -10.78 -12.11
CA ARG A 224 -5.84 -10.35 -13.50
C ARG A 224 -7.12 -9.92 -14.22
N GLU A 225 -8.20 -10.70 -14.09
CA GLU A 225 -9.50 -10.34 -14.69
C GLU A 225 -10.06 -9.04 -14.08
N ALA A 226 -9.97 -8.89 -12.75
CA ALA A 226 -10.39 -7.66 -12.07
C ALA A 226 -9.57 -6.44 -12.54
N GLU A 227 -8.25 -6.56 -12.76
CA GLU A 227 -7.40 -5.46 -13.24
C GLU A 227 -7.75 -5.05 -14.67
N LYS A 228 -8.03 -6.02 -15.56
CA LYS A 228 -8.51 -5.71 -16.93
C LYS A 228 -9.81 -4.90 -16.91
N ILE A 229 -10.78 -5.35 -16.10
CA ILE A 229 -12.07 -4.67 -15.97
C ILE A 229 -11.91 -3.31 -15.28
N TYR A 230 -11.06 -3.21 -14.25
CA TYR A 230 -10.72 -1.94 -13.62
C TYR A 230 -10.20 -0.93 -14.64
N GLY A 231 -9.30 -1.34 -15.53
CA GLY A 231 -8.77 -0.49 -16.60
C GLY A 231 -9.84 0.04 -17.57
N SER A 232 -10.97 -0.66 -17.75
CA SER A 232 -12.08 -0.23 -18.61
C SER A 232 -13.10 0.66 -17.89
N LEU A 233 -13.48 0.31 -16.66
CA LEU A 233 -14.55 0.98 -15.90
C LEU A 233 -14.06 2.12 -15.00
N ALA A 234 -12.78 2.09 -14.56
CA ALA A 234 -12.25 3.08 -13.67
C ALA A 234 -11.57 4.24 -14.42
N ARG A 235 -11.67 5.44 -13.83
CA ARG A 235 -10.92 6.63 -14.25
C ARG A 235 -10.23 7.20 -13.00
N GLU A 236 -8.91 7.30 -13.06
CA GLU A 236 -8.08 7.83 -11.98
C GLU A 236 -7.79 9.32 -12.21
N SER A 237 -7.78 10.08 -11.13
CA SER A 237 -7.41 11.49 -11.11
C SER A 237 -6.71 11.81 -9.77
N SER A 238 -6.15 13.01 -9.64
CA SER A 238 -5.61 13.52 -8.37
C SER A 238 -6.65 13.59 -7.25
N LEU A 239 -7.92 13.70 -7.61
CA LEU A 239 -9.05 13.82 -6.68
C LEU A 239 -9.62 12.47 -6.24
N GLY A 240 -9.25 11.38 -6.91
CA GLY A 240 -9.73 10.05 -6.60
C GLY A 240 -9.91 9.13 -7.78
N VAL A 241 -10.65 8.06 -7.55
CA VAL A 241 -11.00 7.05 -8.55
C VAL A 241 -12.52 7.06 -8.75
N SER A 242 -12.98 7.23 -9.98
CA SER A 242 -14.38 7.04 -10.36
C SER A 242 -14.55 5.71 -11.08
N ILE A 243 -15.56 4.95 -10.75
CA ILE A 243 -15.89 3.66 -11.35
C ILE A 243 -17.31 3.73 -11.88
N ASP A 244 -17.53 3.33 -13.12
CA ASP A 244 -18.83 3.31 -13.77
C ASP A 244 -19.78 2.30 -13.11
N ASP A 245 -21.08 2.57 -13.12
CA ASP A 245 -22.13 1.84 -12.40
C ASP A 245 -22.27 0.38 -12.83
N GLU A 246 -21.85 0.07 -14.07
CA GLU A 246 -21.75 -1.28 -14.62
C GLU A 246 -20.94 -2.24 -13.73
N ILE A 247 -20.14 -1.71 -12.80
CA ILE A 247 -19.43 -2.47 -11.77
C ILE A 247 -20.37 -3.38 -10.95
N PHE A 248 -21.63 -2.96 -10.74
CA PHE A 248 -22.59 -3.71 -9.96
C PHE A 248 -23.23 -4.91 -10.72
N ASP A 249 -23.03 -5.01 -12.01
CA ASP A 249 -23.47 -6.14 -12.82
C ASP A 249 -22.44 -7.26 -12.86
N LEU A 250 -21.24 -7.01 -12.35
CA LEU A 250 -20.17 -7.99 -12.28
C LEU A 250 -20.42 -9.02 -11.15
N PRO A 251 -19.89 -10.24 -11.32
CA PRO A 251 -19.83 -11.21 -10.22
C PRO A 251 -19.14 -10.62 -8.99
N ASP A 252 -19.67 -10.93 -7.81
CA ASP A 252 -19.14 -10.44 -6.52
C ASP A 252 -17.63 -10.59 -6.36
N ALA A 253 -17.09 -11.71 -6.83
CA ALA A 253 -15.68 -12.00 -6.72
C ALA A 253 -14.80 -10.99 -7.46
N LEU A 254 -15.23 -10.50 -8.63
CA LEU A 254 -14.52 -9.50 -9.42
C LEU A 254 -14.79 -8.09 -8.90
N ARG A 255 -16.07 -7.76 -8.66
CA ARG A 255 -16.50 -6.45 -8.18
C ARG A 255 -15.77 -6.05 -6.89
N ARG A 256 -15.73 -6.94 -5.89
CA ARG A 256 -15.07 -6.68 -4.62
C ARG A 256 -13.54 -6.52 -4.74
N ARG A 257 -12.91 -7.19 -5.69
CA ARG A 257 -11.48 -6.97 -6.00
C ARG A 257 -11.25 -5.60 -6.60
N ILE A 258 -12.12 -5.16 -7.50
CA ILE A 258 -12.07 -3.83 -8.12
C ILE A 258 -12.26 -2.74 -7.04
N PHE A 259 -13.22 -2.88 -6.12
CA PHE A 259 -13.37 -1.95 -4.99
C PHE A 259 -12.13 -1.90 -4.11
N ARG A 260 -11.54 -3.06 -3.82
CA ARG A 260 -10.30 -3.14 -3.04
C ARG A 260 -9.12 -2.47 -3.79
N ARG A 261 -9.04 -2.65 -5.10
CA ARG A 261 -8.04 -2.00 -5.96
C ARG A 261 -8.19 -0.47 -5.95
N ALA A 262 -9.41 0.04 -6.06
CA ALA A 262 -9.69 1.47 -5.96
C ALA A 262 -9.32 2.04 -4.59
N ALA A 263 -9.65 1.32 -3.51
CA ALA A 263 -9.26 1.71 -2.15
C ALA A 263 -7.73 1.73 -1.98
N GLU A 264 -7.02 0.75 -2.53
CA GLU A 264 -5.56 0.68 -2.52
C GLU A 264 -4.93 1.86 -3.27
N ARG A 265 -5.52 2.25 -4.41
CA ARG A 265 -5.05 3.38 -5.20
C ARG A 265 -5.12 4.70 -4.42
N ILE A 266 -6.17 4.90 -3.62
CA ILE A 266 -6.34 6.10 -2.79
C ILE A 266 -5.39 6.11 -1.59
N LYS A 267 -5.22 4.97 -0.91
CA LYS A 267 -4.48 4.88 0.36
C LYS A 267 -3.00 4.49 0.20
N GLY A 268 -2.61 3.98 -0.96
CA GLY A 268 -1.32 3.30 -1.15
C GLY A 268 -1.25 1.90 -0.53
N HIS A 269 -2.25 1.48 0.23
CA HIS A 269 -2.32 0.18 0.91
C HIS A 269 -3.76 -0.16 1.31
N VAL A 270 -4.04 -1.45 1.57
CA VAL A 270 -5.36 -1.92 2.05
C VAL A 270 -5.42 -2.20 3.56
N LYS A 271 -4.43 -1.76 4.34
CA LYS A 271 -4.42 -1.93 5.81
C LYS A 271 -5.69 -1.30 6.41
N ASN A 272 -6.35 -2.03 7.31
CA ASN A 272 -7.61 -1.65 7.97
C ASN A 272 -8.85 -1.58 7.05
N ILE A 273 -8.78 -2.05 5.79
CA ILE A 273 -9.95 -2.26 4.93
C ILE A 273 -10.33 -3.73 5.00
N GLY A 274 -11.25 -4.05 5.90
CA GLY A 274 -11.79 -5.40 6.08
C GLY A 274 -12.85 -5.77 5.04
N TYR A 275 -13.30 -7.03 5.09
CA TYR A 275 -14.34 -7.56 4.20
C TYR A 275 -15.65 -6.79 4.33
N GLU A 276 -16.09 -6.49 5.56
CA GLU A 276 -17.32 -5.72 5.83
C GLU A 276 -17.30 -4.33 5.21
N HIS A 277 -16.12 -3.67 5.20
CA HIS A 277 -15.97 -2.37 4.53
C HIS A 277 -16.18 -2.49 3.02
N ILE A 278 -15.71 -3.57 2.39
CA ILE A 278 -15.93 -3.79 0.96
C ILE A 278 -17.39 -4.16 0.68
N LEU A 279 -18.03 -4.96 1.55
CA LEU A 279 -19.44 -5.30 1.43
C LEU A 279 -20.35 -4.06 1.53
N SER A 280 -20.04 -3.13 2.44
CA SER A 280 -20.85 -1.92 2.61
C SER A 280 -20.88 -1.05 1.34
N ILE A 281 -19.88 -1.17 0.44
CA ILE A 281 -19.90 -0.46 -0.84
C ILE A 281 -21.02 -1.00 -1.76
N ASP A 282 -21.39 -2.28 -1.66
CA ASP A 282 -22.48 -2.86 -2.42
C ASP A 282 -23.83 -2.18 -2.10
N GLU A 283 -23.99 -1.61 -0.89
CA GLU A 283 -25.19 -0.86 -0.49
C GLU A 283 -25.38 0.44 -1.29
N LEU A 284 -24.32 0.93 -1.94
CA LEU A 284 -24.40 2.13 -2.77
C LEU A 284 -25.05 1.86 -4.12
N LYS A 285 -25.32 0.61 -4.51
CA LYS A 285 -25.99 0.26 -5.77
C LYS A 285 -27.31 1.00 -5.92
N GLU A 286 -28.17 0.93 -4.91
CA GLU A 286 -29.51 1.54 -4.91
C GLU A 286 -29.54 2.90 -4.19
N ALA A 287 -28.36 3.45 -3.85
CA ALA A 287 -28.29 4.67 -3.09
C ALA A 287 -28.53 5.93 -3.95
N GLN A 288 -29.15 6.94 -3.37
CA GLN A 288 -29.31 8.25 -4.02
C GLN A 288 -27.94 8.91 -4.23
N THR A 289 -27.83 9.70 -5.31
CA THR A 289 -26.64 10.52 -5.58
C THR A 289 -26.30 11.40 -4.38
N GLY A 290 -25.04 11.34 -3.96
CA GLY A 290 -24.50 12.05 -2.81
C GLY A 290 -24.50 11.27 -1.50
N LYS A 291 -25.14 10.10 -1.41
CA LYS A 291 -24.94 9.17 -0.30
C LYS A 291 -23.52 8.61 -0.36
N GLY A 292 -22.85 8.54 0.78
CA GLY A 292 -21.48 8.03 0.87
C GLY A 292 -21.24 7.32 2.17
N LEU A 293 -20.13 6.60 2.19
CA LEU A 293 -19.60 5.81 3.28
C LEU A 293 -18.22 6.34 3.64
N ASP A 294 -17.97 6.58 4.90
CA ASP A 294 -16.64 6.92 5.41
C ASP A 294 -15.98 5.63 5.89
N LEU A 295 -14.91 5.23 5.19
CA LEU A 295 -14.12 4.05 5.49
C LEU A 295 -12.76 4.47 6.06
N PRO A 296 -12.01 3.56 6.72
CA PRO A 296 -10.72 3.91 7.29
C PRO A 296 -9.74 4.49 6.24
N GLY A 297 -9.55 5.81 6.26
CA GLY A 297 -8.62 6.54 5.38
C GLY A 297 -9.10 6.78 3.95
N LEU A 298 -10.40 6.60 3.66
CA LEU A 298 -11.02 6.98 2.39
C LEU A 298 -12.53 7.19 2.54
N ARG A 299 -13.11 7.89 1.58
CA ARG A 299 -14.55 8.02 1.42
C ARG A 299 -15.00 7.40 0.11
N VAL A 300 -16.12 6.68 0.12
CA VAL A 300 -16.77 6.15 -1.09
C VAL A 300 -18.15 6.76 -1.21
N ALA A 301 -18.54 7.26 -2.37
CA ALA A 301 -19.84 7.91 -2.54
C ALA A 301 -20.46 7.59 -3.91
N ARG A 302 -21.80 7.48 -3.92
CA ARG A 302 -22.60 7.42 -5.14
C ARG A 302 -22.65 8.77 -5.83
N SER A 303 -22.37 8.84 -7.11
CA SER A 303 -22.47 10.07 -7.91
C SER A 303 -23.04 9.75 -9.27
N TYR A 304 -24.33 9.96 -9.43
CA TYR A 304 -25.11 9.60 -10.65
C TYR A 304 -24.89 8.12 -11.03
N ASP A 305 -24.27 7.87 -12.16
CA ASP A 305 -23.93 6.58 -12.77
C ASP A 305 -22.54 6.05 -12.36
N LYS A 306 -21.97 6.58 -11.24
CA LYS A 306 -20.61 6.25 -10.82
C LYS A 306 -20.51 6.06 -9.31
N ILE A 307 -19.50 5.29 -8.92
CA ILE A 307 -19.00 5.22 -7.53
C ILE A 307 -17.66 5.93 -7.49
N ILE A 308 -17.52 6.88 -6.54
CA ILE A 308 -16.31 7.70 -6.38
C ILE A 308 -15.59 7.27 -5.11
N PHE A 309 -14.34 6.90 -5.24
CA PHE A 309 -13.39 6.70 -4.16
C PHE A 309 -12.51 7.94 -4.05
N SER A 310 -12.42 8.53 -2.88
CA SER A 310 -11.64 9.75 -2.63
C SER A 310 -10.93 9.69 -1.28
N PRO A 311 -9.89 10.49 -1.05
CA PRO A 311 -9.39 10.71 0.30
C PRO A 311 -10.54 11.12 1.24
N PRO A 312 -10.42 10.88 2.57
CA PRO A 312 -11.40 11.39 3.52
C PRO A 312 -11.51 12.91 3.34
N PRO A 313 -12.71 13.50 3.52
CA PRO A 313 -12.81 14.93 3.49
C PRO A 313 -11.83 15.48 4.53
N SER A 314 -10.84 16.20 4.09
CA SER A 314 -10.02 17.04 4.96
C SER A 314 -11.04 17.87 5.72
N GLY A 315 -11.04 17.79 7.05
CA GLY A 315 -11.84 18.70 7.85
C GLY A 315 -11.55 20.08 7.28
N THR A 316 -12.58 20.89 7.03
CA THR A 316 -12.51 22.16 6.34
C THR A 316 -11.28 22.96 6.80
N GLU A 317 -10.12 22.70 6.25
CA GLU A 317 -9.12 23.73 6.09
C GLU A 317 -9.81 24.70 5.13
N GLN A 318 -10.29 25.79 5.67
CA GLN A 318 -10.66 26.93 4.85
C GLN A 318 -9.39 27.25 4.07
N VAL A 319 -9.37 26.87 2.79
CA VAL A 319 -8.34 27.35 1.89
C VAL A 319 -8.54 28.87 1.91
N ASP A 320 -7.53 29.59 2.41
CA ASP A 320 -7.58 31.03 2.50
C ASP A 320 -7.88 31.64 1.13
N ASP A 321 -8.66 32.74 1.14
CA ASP A 321 -8.95 33.48 -0.07
C ASP A 321 -7.63 33.98 -0.68
N VAL A 322 -7.35 33.64 -1.92
CA VAL A 322 -6.15 34.08 -2.61
C VAL A 322 -6.49 35.32 -3.45
N SER A 323 -5.85 36.42 -3.14
CA SER A 323 -5.96 37.68 -3.92
C SER A 323 -4.93 37.70 -5.06
N LEU A 324 -5.20 38.49 -6.09
CA LEU A 324 -4.22 38.73 -7.14
C LEU A 324 -3.02 39.51 -6.61
N ILE A 325 -1.80 39.01 -6.82
CA ILE A 325 -0.53 39.69 -6.54
C ILE A 325 0.13 39.95 -7.88
N ASP A 326 0.45 41.19 -8.19
CA ASP A 326 1.02 41.60 -9.47
C ASP A 326 0.19 41.12 -10.69
N GLY A 327 -1.11 40.97 -10.49
CA GLY A 327 -2.05 40.51 -11.53
C GLY A 327 -2.14 39.01 -11.71
N GLU A 328 -1.52 38.22 -10.87
CA GLU A 328 -1.54 36.73 -10.91
C GLU A 328 -2.00 36.14 -9.58
N ALA A 329 -2.57 34.94 -9.63
CA ALA A 329 -2.89 34.12 -8.47
C ALA A 329 -2.80 32.64 -8.84
N GLU A 330 -2.37 31.83 -7.89
CA GLU A 330 -2.45 30.37 -7.97
C GLU A 330 -3.37 29.85 -6.87
N PHE A 331 -4.35 29.02 -7.24
CA PHE A 331 -5.32 28.46 -6.34
C PHE A 331 -5.58 26.99 -6.67
N MET A 332 -5.18 26.10 -5.78
CA MET A 332 -5.36 24.64 -5.93
C MET A 332 -4.82 24.09 -7.27
N GLY A 333 -3.64 24.57 -7.70
CA GLY A 333 -3.01 24.21 -8.96
C GLY A 333 -3.57 24.88 -10.22
N HIS A 334 -4.59 25.72 -10.08
CA HIS A 334 -5.13 26.56 -11.15
C HIS A 334 -4.43 27.92 -11.17
N ARG A 335 -4.02 28.40 -12.34
CA ARG A 335 -3.40 29.70 -12.48
C ARG A 335 -4.42 30.71 -13.04
N PHE A 336 -4.46 31.87 -12.41
CA PHE A 336 -5.27 33.01 -12.79
C PHE A 336 -4.34 34.19 -13.07
N TYR A 337 -4.59 34.96 -14.14
CA TYR A 337 -3.77 36.10 -14.49
C TYR A 337 -4.54 37.15 -15.27
N LEU A 338 -4.16 38.42 -15.09
CA LEU A 338 -4.69 39.53 -15.89
C LEU A 338 -4.06 39.50 -17.28
N GLY A 339 -4.88 39.26 -18.31
CA GLY A 339 -4.40 39.18 -19.70
C GLY A 339 -5.35 38.43 -20.63
N GLU A 340 -4.86 38.13 -21.82
CA GLU A 340 -5.62 37.35 -22.82
C GLU A 340 -5.54 35.84 -22.50
N GLY A 341 -6.66 35.15 -22.67
CA GLY A 341 -6.77 33.70 -22.45
C GLY A 341 -8.04 33.14 -23.12
N GLU A 342 -8.12 31.82 -23.27
CA GLU A 342 -9.27 31.15 -23.88
C GLU A 342 -10.52 31.26 -23.01
N ASP A 343 -10.39 31.03 -21.71
CA ASP A 343 -11.48 31.22 -20.76
C ASP A 343 -11.11 32.34 -19.77
N PHE A 344 -11.93 33.39 -19.75
CA PHE A 344 -11.69 34.60 -18.97
C PHE A 344 -12.98 35.25 -18.52
N ILE A 345 -12.89 36.13 -17.53
CA ILE A 345 -13.96 37.04 -17.16
C ILE A 345 -13.44 38.49 -17.08
N TYR A 346 -14.30 39.47 -17.37
CA TYR A 346 -13.95 40.87 -17.15
C TYR A 346 -14.13 41.26 -15.68
N VAL A 347 -13.10 41.90 -15.12
CA VAL A 347 -13.08 42.41 -13.75
C VAL A 347 -12.96 43.91 -13.76
N LYS A 348 -13.76 44.56 -12.90
CA LYS A 348 -13.81 46.04 -12.80
C LYS A 348 -12.62 46.55 -11.99
N ASP A 349 -12.35 45.89 -10.88
CA ASP A 349 -11.31 46.29 -9.93
C ASP A 349 -10.49 45.05 -9.52
N PRO A 350 -9.35 44.80 -10.18
CA PRO A 350 -8.48 43.66 -9.87
C PRO A 350 -8.04 43.59 -8.41
N SER A 351 -7.91 44.75 -7.73
CA SER A 351 -7.48 44.76 -6.33
C SER A 351 -8.51 44.18 -5.35
N ARG A 352 -9.75 44.03 -5.81
CA ARG A 352 -10.87 43.46 -5.04
C ARG A 352 -11.22 42.04 -5.49
N VAL A 353 -10.40 41.46 -6.37
CA VAL A 353 -10.61 40.09 -6.82
C VAL A 353 -9.94 39.13 -5.89
N SER A 354 -10.65 38.10 -5.48
CA SER A 354 -10.07 36.92 -4.83
C SER A 354 -10.62 35.61 -5.40
N ILE A 355 -9.84 34.58 -5.30
CA ILE A 355 -10.19 33.20 -5.68
C ILE A 355 -10.34 32.41 -4.39
N ARG A 356 -11.44 31.68 -4.26
CA ARG A 356 -11.76 30.90 -3.07
C ARG A 356 -12.64 29.71 -3.39
N THR A 357 -12.90 28.86 -2.42
CA THR A 357 -13.97 27.86 -2.50
C THR A 357 -15.34 28.47 -2.22
N ARG A 358 -16.40 27.72 -2.57
CA ARG A 358 -17.78 28.16 -2.29
C ARG A 358 -18.05 28.30 -0.78
N ARG A 359 -18.94 29.24 -0.43
CA ARG A 359 -19.45 29.44 0.94
C ARG A 359 -20.96 29.19 1.00
N PRO A 360 -21.50 28.82 2.18
CA PRO A 360 -22.94 28.75 2.38
C PRO A 360 -23.61 30.07 2.01
N GLY A 361 -24.66 30.03 1.19
CA GLY A 361 -25.39 31.23 0.75
C GLY A 361 -24.88 31.85 -0.54
N ASP A 362 -23.73 31.45 -1.08
CA ASP A 362 -23.23 31.98 -2.34
C ASP A 362 -24.23 31.83 -3.50
N ALA A 363 -24.37 32.91 -4.26
CA ALA A 363 -25.21 32.95 -5.46
C ALA A 363 -24.57 33.80 -6.55
N ILE A 364 -24.72 33.36 -7.78
CA ILE A 364 -24.25 34.07 -8.97
C ILE A 364 -25.40 34.83 -9.63
N ARG A 365 -25.16 36.08 -10.08
CA ARG A 365 -26.11 36.88 -10.81
C ARG A 365 -26.23 36.42 -12.27
N LEU A 366 -27.43 36.14 -12.71
CA LEU A 366 -27.73 35.81 -14.12
C LEU A 366 -28.49 36.97 -14.79
N LYS A 367 -28.71 36.88 -16.09
CA LYS A 367 -29.50 37.86 -16.83
C LYS A 367 -30.92 38.03 -16.24
N ILE A 368 -31.47 36.93 -15.77
CA ILE A 368 -32.74 36.88 -15.06
C ILE A 368 -32.51 36.32 -13.66
N GLY A 369 -32.44 37.19 -12.63
CA GLY A 369 -32.38 36.82 -11.23
C GLY A 369 -31.00 36.38 -10.72
N ARG A 370 -31.02 35.61 -9.60
CA ARG A 370 -29.83 35.01 -8.99
C ARG A 370 -30.01 33.51 -8.89
N LYS A 371 -28.92 32.74 -9.06
CA LYS A 371 -28.91 31.29 -8.88
C LYS A 371 -27.91 30.91 -7.79
N LYS A 372 -28.33 30.08 -6.83
CA LYS A 372 -27.43 29.56 -5.79
C LYS A 372 -26.32 28.71 -6.43
N LEU A 373 -25.10 28.80 -5.93
CA LEU A 373 -23.98 27.99 -6.47
C LEU A 373 -24.27 26.49 -6.35
N LYS A 374 -24.95 26.06 -5.30
CA LYS A 374 -25.42 24.67 -5.16
C LYS A 374 -26.16 24.20 -6.42
N ASP A 375 -27.05 25.03 -6.94
CA ASP A 375 -27.88 24.68 -8.11
C ASP A 375 -27.07 24.76 -9.43
N VAL A 376 -26.07 25.65 -9.50
CA VAL A 376 -25.11 25.68 -10.62
C VAL A 376 -24.33 24.38 -10.73
N PHE A 377 -23.83 23.88 -9.60
CA PHE A 377 -23.09 22.61 -9.55
C PHE A 377 -23.97 21.40 -9.85
N ILE A 378 -25.24 21.42 -9.42
CA ILE A 378 -26.21 20.35 -9.70
C ILE A 378 -26.50 20.29 -11.21
N ASP A 379 -26.80 21.43 -11.82
CA ASP A 379 -27.10 21.50 -13.24
C ASP A 379 -25.89 21.08 -14.14
N ALA A 380 -24.68 21.43 -13.69
CA ALA A 380 -23.45 21.03 -14.35
C ALA A 380 -23.05 19.59 -14.02
N LYS A 381 -23.85 18.84 -13.25
CA LYS A 381 -23.60 17.47 -12.79
C LYS A 381 -22.25 17.31 -12.07
N ILE A 382 -21.75 18.37 -11.44
CA ILE A 382 -20.48 18.30 -10.71
C ILE A 382 -20.67 17.42 -9.46
N ASN A 383 -19.73 16.50 -9.24
CA ASN A 383 -19.71 15.63 -8.08
C ASN A 383 -19.68 16.45 -6.80
N ARG A 384 -20.43 16.02 -5.77
CA ARG A 384 -20.51 16.71 -4.48
C ARG A 384 -19.14 16.91 -3.83
N VAL A 385 -18.24 15.92 -3.94
CA VAL A 385 -16.88 15.99 -3.37
C VAL A 385 -16.08 17.14 -3.98
N LEU A 386 -16.24 17.37 -5.31
CA LEU A 386 -15.52 18.42 -6.01
C LEU A 386 -16.07 19.82 -5.76
N ARG A 387 -17.33 19.94 -5.33
CA ARG A 387 -17.98 21.25 -5.14
C ARG A 387 -17.35 22.08 -4.03
N ASP A 388 -16.79 21.42 -3.02
CA ASP A 388 -16.19 22.08 -1.86
C ASP A 388 -14.75 22.54 -2.12
N SER A 389 -14.10 22.01 -3.16
CA SER A 389 -12.78 22.43 -3.65
C SER A 389 -12.84 23.24 -4.96
N TRP A 390 -14.04 23.47 -5.54
CA TRP A 390 -14.17 24.13 -6.83
C TRP A 390 -13.82 25.62 -6.75
N PRO A 391 -12.93 26.14 -7.65
CA PRO A 391 -12.56 27.56 -7.62
C PRO A 391 -13.72 28.46 -8.03
N VAL A 392 -13.90 29.50 -7.23
CA VAL A 392 -14.91 30.54 -7.42
C VAL A 392 -14.21 31.90 -7.36
N VAL A 393 -14.37 32.70 -8.41
CA VAL A 393 -13.82 34.06 -8.43
C VAL A 393 -14.88 35.01 -7.88
N VAL A 394 -14.48 35.84 -6.94
CA VAL A 394 -15.30 36.88 -6.34
C VAL A 394 -14.67 38.24 -6.55
N GLU A 395 -15.47 39.28 -6.70
CA GLU A 395 -15.06 40.70 -6.71
C GLU A 395 -15.77 41.43 -5.56
N GLY A 396 -15.04 41.73 -4.51
CA GLY A 396 -15.63 42.10 -3.22
C GLY A 396 -16.48 40.93 -2.69
N ASP A 397 -17.75 41.17 -2.40
CA ASP A 397 -18.69 40.16 -1.87
C ASP A 397 -19.50 39.44 -2.96
N LYS A 398 -19.23 39.69 -4.24
CA LYS A 398 -20.04 39.17 -5.35
C LYS A 398 -19.31 38.05 -6.08
N VAL A 399 -19.95 36.91 -6.13
CA VAL A 399 -19.50 35.84 -7.02
C VAL A 399 -19.66 36.28 -8.47
N ILE A 400 -18.55 36.35 -9.19
CA ILE A 400 -18.53 36.76 -10.58
C ILE A 400 -18.29 35.58 -11.53
N TRP A 401 -17.63 34.52 -11.06
CA TRP A 401 -17.35 33.37 -11.90
C TRP A 401 -17.27 32.07 -11.09
N VAL A 402 -18.05 31.08 -11.43
CA VAL A 402 -17.83 29.68 -11.08
C VAL A 402 -16.97 29.10 -12.21
N VAL A 403 -15.69 28.95 -11.94
CA VAL A 403 -14.65 28.74 -12.97
C VAL A 403 -14.97 27.54 -13.88
N GLY A 404 -14.89 27.73 -15.19
CA GLY A 404 -15.21 26.70 -16.17
C GLY A 404 -16.70 26.33 -16.28
N LEU A 405 -17.59 26.84 -15.39
CA LEU A 405 -19.02 26.45 -15.37
C LEU A 405 -19.96 27.61 -15.70
N ARG A 406 -19.82 28.75 -15.03
CA ARG A 406 -20.78 29.84 -15.18
C ARG A 406 -20.16 31.20 -14.85
N LYS A 407 -20.34 32.16 -15.73
CA LYS A 407 -20.00 33.58 -15.53
C LYS A 407 -21.22 34.37 -15.13
N ALA A 408 -21.03 35.38 -14.27
CA ALA A 408 -22.08 36.30 -13.88
C ALA A 408 -22.47 37.18 -15.07
N TYR A 409 -23.78 37.54 -15.15
CA TYR A 409 -24.22 38.54 -16.09
C TYR A 409 -23.80 39.94 -15.58
N ARG A 410 -22.99 40.64 -16.39
CA ARG A 410 -22.44 41.97 -16.11
C ARG A 410 -22.55 42.84 -17.37
N GLN A 411 -22.78 44.12 -17.20
CA GLN A 411 -22.63 45.12 -18.28
C GLN A 411 -21.14 45.50 -18.26
N GLU A 412 -20.41 45.00 -19.25
CA GLU A 412 -18.97 45.19 -19.35
C GLU A 412 -18.66 46.57 -19.95
N GLU A 413 -17.63 47.23 -19.43
CA GLU A 413 -17.11 48.50 -19.91
C GLU A 413 -15.72 48.29 -20.55
N LYS A 414 -15.31 49.10 -21.49
CA LYS A 414 -14.01 49.04 -22.16
C LYS A 414 -12.81 49.17 -21.25
N SER A 415 -13.03 49.76 -20.05
CA SER A 415 -11.99 49.95 -19.01
C SER A 415 -11.71 48.69 -18.16
N TRP A 416 -12.53 47.66 -18.27
CA TRP A 416 -12.38 46.46 -17.47
C TRP A 416 -11.27 45.54 -18.01
N GLN A 417 -10.54 44.89 -17.09
CA GLN A 417 -9.46 43.99 -17.43
C GLN A 417 -9.95 42.57 -17.54
N LYS A 418 -9.32 41.78 -18.38
CA LYS A 418 -9.59 40.35 -18.49
C LYS A 418 -8.81 39.57 -17.44
N LEU A 419 -9.49 38.79 -16.63
CA LEU A 419 -8.92 37.77 -15.76
C LEU A 419 -9.04 36.42 -16.46
N ALA A 420 -7.94 35.88 -16.94
CA ALA A 420 -7.86 34.60 -17.60
C ALA A 420 -7.56 33.48 -16.62
N TRP A 421 -7.95 32.27 -16.98
CA TRP A 421 -7.73 31.05 -16.20
C TRP A 421 -7.06 29.98 -17.05
N ILE A 422 -6.05 29.35 -16.47
CA ILE A 422 -5.44 28.12 -16.99
C ILE A 422 -5.78 26.99 -16.01
N PRO A 423 -6.45 25.92 -16.48
CA PRO A 423 -6.75 24.76 -15.65
C PRO A 423 -5.47 24.09 -15.18
N SER A 424 -5.51 23.48 -13.99
CA SER A 424 -4.50 22.53 -13.59
C SER A 424 -4.40 21.41 -14.64
N LYS A 425 -3.21 20.87 -14.88
CA LYS A 425 -3.01 19.74 -15.85
C LYS A 425 -3.78 18.47 -15.46
N GLU A 426 -4.51 18.51 -14.38
CA GLU A 426 -5.18 17.37 -13.72
C GLU A 426 -6.72 17.48 -13.72
N MET A 427 -7.33 18.44 -14.41
CA MET A 427 -8.79 18.53 -14.60
C MET A 427 -9.23 17.96 -15.95
#